data_0a733a88a244a291eb06bd2f9cd54652
#
_entry.id   0a733a88a244a291eb06bd2f9cd54652
#
_cell.length_a   1.000
_cell.length_b   1.000
_cell.length_c   1.000
_cell.angle_alpha   90.00
_cell.angle_beta   90.00
_cell.angle_gamma   90.00
#
_symmetry.space_group_name_H-M   'P 1'
#
loop_
_entity.id
_entity.type
_entity.pdbx_description
1 polymer ?
#
loop_
_entity_poly.entity_id
_entity_poly.type
_entity_poly.pdbx_seq_one_letter_code
_entity_poly.pdbx_strand_id
1 'polypeptide(L)'
;TGDDGSGKQSFIENIAYMLRLDQSKQGYSYTRVLKLKAQDLLSGARDPDTVLLQALKKANKQGHFILVIDNIGLFLQSGDAKISGVLSTFLQAKNINIIGIADTKDYHKYVKPNPALDSQFEKIHLEPTSSADTMSVLMEEYFGIEEHNHMHVTYKALRAITELADRYIPKGAFPGKAIDLLHEAVSYASEQRDTYVTEDDVRQMVSLRAHMDITGVDEQKKDVLLHLEEEMKKSIVGQQMAIAAITNALKRASADIANKQKPIGTFLFVGPTGVGKTQTAKTLAKEYFGSAEKMIRMDMNEYSNEDSIDAVIGSADHEGYLTRAVQDNPFSLILLDEIEKADKKVINLFLQILDEGHLIDGQGVKTDFRNTIIIATSNAGAKFIVEFLKAHSNPEQNAFKKALLDELMKTGMYSPEFLNRFDDVILYMPLTERETIRVASMMIGSIIHELEVSKGIAVQITEDAVAAIARKGYSKEFGVREMRRAITDTLETYVADFMLQHDVKRGTIIQITKEDLQL
;
A
#
# COMPACT_ATOMS: atom_id res chain seq x y z
N THR A 1 -4.17 -24.20 8.68
CA THR A 1 -3.92 -22.75 8.66
C THR A 1 -4.35 -22.15 7.32
N GLY A 2 -4.56 -20.87 7.25
CA GLY A 2 -4.90 -20.13 6.03
C GLY A 2 -5.33 -18.71 6.38
N ASP A 3 -5.40 -17.84 5.39
CA ASP A 3 -5.84 -16.47 5.60
C ASP A 3 -7.34 -16.41 5.93
N ASP A 4 -7.79 -15.28 6.50
CA ASP A 4 -9.19 -15.09 6.79
C ASP A 4 -10.02 -15.13 5.50
N GLY A 5 -11.12 -15.92 5.49
CA GLY A 5 -11.93 -16.16 4.29
C GLY A 5 -11.43 -17.26 3.34
N SER A 6 -10.32 -17.97 3.64
CA SER A 6 -9.80 -19.06 2.79
C SER A 6 -10.60 -20.37 2.84
N GLY A 7 -11.77 -20.40 3.51
CA GLY A 7 -12.62 -21.58 3.58
C GLY A 7 -12.24 -22.61 4.65
N LYS A 8 -11.45 -22.24 5.66
CA LYS A 8 -11.03 -23.13 6.76
C LYS A 8 -12.21 -23.85 7.44
N GLN A 9 -13.30 -23.13 7.70
CA GLN A 9 -14.47 -23.68 8.34
C GLN A 9 -15.22 -24.64 7.41
N SER A 10 -15.45 -24.25 6.17
CA SER A 10 -16.11 -25.10 5.15
C SER A 10 -15.34 -26.40 4.90
N PHE A 11 -14.00 -26.34 4.98
CA PHE A 11 -13.15 -27.54 4.89
C PHE A 11 -13.45 -28.53 6.02
N ILE A 12 -13.59 -28.06 7.27
CA ILE A 12 -13.94 -28.92 8.43
C ILE A 12 -15.36 -29.46 8.31
N GLU A 13 -16.31 -28.64 7.88
CA GLU A 13 -17.69 -29.04 7.65
C GLU A 13 -17.79 -30.14 6.59
N ASN A 14 -16.99 -30.02 5.53
CA ASN A 14 -16.90 -31.06 4.49
C ASN A 14 -16.31 -32.37 5.04
N ILE A 15 -15.25 -32.30 5.85
CA ILE A 15 -14.73 -33.49 6.54
C ILE A 15 -15.82 -34.14 7.40
N ALA A 16 -16.57 -33.38 8.18
CA ALA A 16 -17.64 -33.90 9.01
C ALA A 16 -18.76 -34.55 8.16
N TYR A 17 -19.10 -33.94 7.02
CA TYR A 17 -20.07 -34.48 6.08
C TYR A 17 -19.59 -35.80 5.44
N MET A 18 -18.32 -35.86 4.99
CA MET A 18 -17.75 -37.10 4.44
C MET A 18 -17.69 -38.24 5.45
N LEU A 19 -17.34 -37.93 6.71
CA LEU A 19 -17.35 -38.92 7.79
C LEU A 19 -18.76 -39.45 8.08
N ARG A 20 -19.77 -38.58 7.97
CA ARG A 20 -21.18 -38.97 8.15
C ARG A 20 -21.68 -39.89 7.04
N LEU A 21 -21.22 -39.69 5.80
CA LEU A 21 -21.60 -40.51 4.64
C LEU A 21 -20.84 -41.85 4.57
N ASP A 22 -19.99 -42.16 5.58
CA ASP A 22 -19.14 -43.37 5.61
C ASP A 22 -18.21 -43.53 4.39
N GLN A 23 -17.87 -42.41 3.75
CA GLN A 23 -16.96 -42.38 2.59
C GLN A 23 -15.48 -42.43 2.99
N SER A 24 -15.17 -42.52 4.28
CA SER A 24 -13.81 -42.63 4.78
C SER A 24 -13.29 -44.04 4.61
N LYS A 25 -12.27 -44.23 3.77
CA LYS A 25 -11.71 -45.54 3.39
C LYS A 25 -10.97 -46.29 4.51
N GLN A 26 -10.77 -45.74 5.72
CA GLN A 26 -9.97 -46.39 6.78
C GLN A 26 -10.44 -46.00 8.19
N GLY A 27 -11.24 -46.87 8.82
CA GLY A 27 -11.34 -46.93 10.29
C GLY A 27 -12.01 -45.77 11.04
N TYR A 28 -12.51 -44.78 10.34
CA TYR A 28 -13.15 -43.58 10.94
C TYR A 28 -14.69 -43.63 10.90
N SER A 29 -15.26 -44.77 10.55
CA SER A 29 -16.72 -44.98 10.59
C SER A 29 -17.26 -44.65 11.98
N TYR A 30 -18.37 -43.90 12.02
CA TYR A 30 -19.02 -43.42 13.26
C TYR A 30 -18.24 -42.40 14.09
N THR A 31 -17.16 -41.79 13.53
CA THR A 31 -16.43 -40.73 14.23
C THR A 31 -17.26 -39.44 14.23
N ARG A 32 -17.41 -38.83 15.39
CA ARG A 32 -18.09 -37.53 15.54
C ARG A 32 -17.08 -36.40 15.50
N VAL A 33 -17.43 -35.30 14.82
CA VAL A 33 -16.67 -34.05 14.83
C VAL A 33 -17.30 -33.13 15.87
N LEU A 34 -16.53 -32.73 16.87
CA LEU A 34 -16.95 -31.82 17.95
C LEU A 34 -16.18 -30.50 17.78
N LYS A 35 -16.90 -29.38 17.64
CA LYS A 35 -16.32 -28.07 17.51
C LYS A 35 -16.29 -27.35 18.87
N LEU A 36 -15.11 -26.93 19.29
CA LEU A 36 -14.90 -26.08 20.45
C LEU A 36 -14.57 -24.67 19.98
N LYS A 37 -15.44 -23.72 20.29
CA LYS A 37 -15.17 -22.30 20.04
C LYS A 37 -14.36 -21.73 21.20
N ALA A 38 -13.13 -21.29 20.91
CA ALA A 38 -12.23 -20.72 21.90
C ALA A 38 -12.85 -19.50 22.60
N GLN A 39 -13.53 -18.64 21.84
CA GLN A 39 -14.16 -17.44 22.35
C GLN A 39 -15.25 -17.75 23.39
N ASP A 40 -16.11 -18.74 23.14
CA ASP A 40 -17.21 -19.11 24.02
C ASP A 40 -16.67 -19.67 25.37
N LEU A 41 -15.55 -20.41 25.29
CA LEU A 41 -14.92 -20.94 26.48
C LEU A 41 -14.26 -19.84 27.34
N LEU A 42 -13.52 -18.93 26.68
CA LEU A 42 -12.79 -17.87 27.38
C LEU A 42 -13.72 -16.80 27.97
N SER A 43 -14.85 -16.50 27.33
CA SER A 43 -15.83 -15.50 27.80
C SER A 43 -16.84 -16.04 28.79
N GLY A 44 -17.16 -17.34 28.71
CA GLY A 44 -18.25 -17.96 29.50
C GLY A 44 -17.82 -18.69 30.76
N ALA A 45 -16.54 -19.01 30.92
CA ALA A 45 -16.06 -19.82 32.03
C ALA A 45 -15.24 -19.00 33.06
N ARG A 46 -15.51 -19.21 34.37
CA ARG A 46 -14.68 -18.60 35.43
C ARG A 46 -13.25 -19.15 35.46
N ASP A 47 -13.07 -20.44 35.13
CA ASP A 47 -11.79 -21.13 35.02
C ASP A 47 -11.72 -21.90 33.68
N PRO A 48 -11.35 -21.24 32.59
CA PRO A 48 -11.34 -21.85 31.26
C PRO A 48 -10.44 -23.08 31.13
N ASP A 49 -9.29 -23.09 31.81
CA ASP A 49 -8.35 -24.20 31.86
C ASP A 49 -8.97 -25.46 32.50
N THR A 50 -9.69 -25.30 33.61
CA THR A 50 -10.38 -26.41 34.31
C THR A 50 -11.51 -26.98 33.46
N VAL A 51 -12.30 -26.12 32.80
CA VAL A 51 -13.38 -26.54 31.89
C VAL A 51 -12.83 -27.28 30.68
N LEU A 52 -11.78 -26.75 30.05
CA LEU A 52 -11.10 -27.40 28.95
C LEU A 52 -10.54 -28.77 29.36
N LEU A 53 -9.86 -28.84 30.48
CA LEU A 53 -9.30 -30.09 31.03
C LEU A 53 -10.40 -31.15 31.25
N GLN A 54 -11.52 -30.74 31.83
CA GLN A 54 -12.66 -31.66 32.06
C GLN A 54 -13.30 -32.13 30.77
N ALA A 55 -13.47 -31.20 29.78
CA ALA A 55 -14.00 -31.53 28.46
C ALA A 55 -13.11 -32.54 27.76
N LEU A 56 -11.80 -32.29 27.72
CA LEU A 56 -10.81 -33.18 27.10
C LEU A 56 -10.72 -34.54 27.81
N LYS A 57 -10.79 -34.58 29.15
CA LYS A 57 -10.83 -35.84 29.91
C LYS A 57 -12.07 -36.68 29.61
N LYS A 58 -13.25 -36.05 29.54
CA LYS A 58 -14.52 -36.72 29.15
C LYS A 58 -14.42 -37.25 27.73
N ALA A 59 -13.91 -36.43 26.84
CA ALA A 59 -13.71 -36.74 25.44
C ALA A 59 -12.78 -37.97 25.29
N ASN A 60 -11.63 -38.00 25.97
CA ASN A 60 -10.68 -39.10 25.91
C ASN A 60 -11.27 -40.45 26.40
N LYS A 61 -12.24 -40.41 27.31
CA LYS A 61 -12.92 -41.62 27.78
C LYS A 61 -13.93 -42.19 26.81
N GLN A 62 -14.54 -41.33 25.97
CA GLN A 62 -15.60 -41.76 25.04
C GLN A 62 -15.04 -42.32 23.71
N GLY A 63 -13.85 -41.91 23.30
CA GLY A 63 -13.23 -42.31 22.02
C GLY A 63 -14.05 -41.93 20.78
N HIS A 64 -13.52 -42.24 19.61
CA HIS A 64 -14.23 -42.08 18.31
C HIS A 64 -14.78 -40.69 18.03
N PHE A 65 -13.98 -39.63 18.27
CA PHE A 65 -14.31 -38.28 17.83
C PHE A 65 -13.06 -37.50 17.41
N ILE A 66 -13.29 -36.47 16.61
CA ILE A 66 -12.32 -35.47 16.24
C ILE A 66 -12.71 -34.16 16.93
N LEU A 67 -11.80 -33.61 17.72
CA LEU A 67 -12.01 -32.32 18.36
C LEU A 67 -11.45 -31.22 17.46
N VAL A 68 -12.30 -30.32 17.02
CA VAL A 68 -11.94 -29.12 16.29
C VAL A 68 -11.87 -27.94 17.26
N ILE A 69 -10.72 -27.33 17.37
CA ILE A 69 -10.52 -26.10 18.15
C ILE A 69 -10.54 -24.94 17.18
N ASP A 70 -11.63 -24.19 17.19
CA ASP A 70 -11.80 -23.01 16.36
C ASP A 70 -11.02 -21.83 16.98
N ASN A 71 -10.14 -21.22 16.19
CA ASN A 71 -9.24 -20.16 16.60
C ASN A 71 -8.33 -20.54 17.79
N ILE A 72 -7.47 -21.55 17.58
CA ILE A 72 -6.50 -21.99 18.59
C ILE A 72 -5.57 -20.86 19.06
N GLY A 73 -5.33 -19.84 18.21
CA GLY A 73 -4.53 -18.66 18.54
C GLY A 73 -5.06 -17.90 19.76
N LEU A 74 -6.38 -17.80 19.93
CA LEU A 74 -6.99 -17.13 21.09
C LEU A 74 -6.63 -17.81 22.43
N PHE A 75 -6.55 -19.14 22.46
CA PHE A 75 -6.12 -19.85 23.65
C PHE A 75 -4.66 -19.56 24.01
N LEU A 76 -3.83 -19.35 23.02
CA LEU A 76 -2.41 -19.10 23.18
C LEU A 76 -2.11 -17.62 23.46
N GLN A 77 -2.97 -16.72 22.98
CA GLN A 77 -2.87 -15.27 23.21
C GLN A 77 -3.07 -14.90 24.68
N SER A 78 -3.92 -15.64 25.40
CA SER A 78 -4.17 -15.40 26.83
C SER A 78 -2.92 -15.49 27.71
N GLY A 79 -1.80 -15.99 27.15
CA GLY A 79 -0.52 -16.14 27.87
C GLY A 79 -0.60 -17.13 29.05
N ASP A 80 -1.72 -17.81 29.20
CA ASP A 80 -1.91 -18.78 30.31
C ASP A 80 -1.15 -20.07 29.99
N ALA A 81 0.02 -20.20 30.59
CA ALA A 81 0.85 -21.40 30.49
C ALA A 81 0.08 -22.69 30.86
N LYS A 82 -1.02 -22.57 31.61
CA LYS A 82 -1.85 -23.71 32.00
C LYS A 82 -2.66 -24.23 30.82
N ILE A 83 -3.26 -23.36 30.00
CA ILE A 83 -4.03 -23.77 28.80
C ILE A 83 -3.09 -24.44 27.78
N SER A 84 -1.93 -23.86 27.53
CA SER A 84 -0.91 -24.47 26.68
C SER A 84 -0.44 -25.83 27.21
N GLY A 85 -0.25 -25.96 28.51
CA GLY A 85 0.11 -27.21 29.17
C GLY A 85 -0.98 -28.28 29.06
N VAL A 86 -2.25 -27.90 29.23
CA VAL A 86 -3.39 -28.79 29.04
C VAL A 86 -3.45 -29.29 27.60
N LEU A 87 -3.36 -28.41 26.62
CA LEU A 87 -3.36 -28.77 25.20
C LEU A 87 -2.19 -29.72 24.87
N SER A 88 -0.97 -29.40 25.28
CA SER A 88 0.20 -30.25 25.05
C SER A 88 0.04 -31.66 25.64
N THR A 89 -0.56 -31.77 26.81
CA THR A 89 -0.82 -33.06 27.47
C THR A 89 -1.79 -33.92 26.65
N PHE A 90 -2.82 -33.33 26.09
CA PHE A 90 -3.82 -34.08 25.31
C PHE A 90 -3.40 -34.33 23.86
N LEU A 91 -2.56 -33.47 23.25
CA LEU A 91 -1.94 -33.73 21.94
C LEU A 91 -1.06 -34.98 21.95
N GLN A 92 -0.44 -35.30 23.07
CA GLN A 92 0.34 -36.51 23.24
C GLN A 92 -0.53 -37.77 23.50
N ALA A 93 -1.83 -37.60 23.77
CA ALA A 93 -2.74 -38.72 24.00
C ALA A 93 -3.14 -39.39 22.68
N LYS A 94 -2.84 -40.69 22.56
CA LYS A 94 -3.08 -41.48 21.34
C LYS A 94 -4.55 -41.68 20.93
N ASN A 95 -5.50 -41.31 21.81
CA ASN A 95 -6.92 -41.62 21.65
C ASN A 95 -7.77 -40.42 21.20
N ILE A 96 -7.18 -39.25 20.98
CA ILE A 96 -7.90 -38.04 20.56
C ILE A 96 -7.24 -37.49 19.31
N ASN A 97 -8.03 -37.28 18.27
CA ASN A 97 -7.60 -36.51 17.11
C ASN A 97 -8.03 -35.06 17.30
N ILE A 98 -7.07 -34.13 17.25
CA ILE A 98 -7.31 -32.70 17.42
C ILE A 98 -6.97 -31.97 16.12
N ILE A 99 -7.88 -31.12 15.66
CA ILE A 99 -7.67 -30.20 14.56
C ILE A 99 -7.72 -28.78 15.12
N GLY A 100 -6.62 -28.05 15.06
CA GLY A 100 -6.56 -26.63 15.40
C GLY A 100 -6.77 -25.77 14.16
N ILE A 101 -7.71 -24.83 14.21
CA ILE A 101 -7.89 -23.80 13.18
C ILE A 101 -7.18 -22.53 13.65
N ALA A 102 -6.32 -21.98 12.79
CA ALA A 102 -5.64 -20.72 13.05
C ALA A 102 -5.51 -19.91 11.76
N ASP A 103 -5.57 -18.60 11.87
CA ASP A 103 -5.16 -17.72 10.79
C ASP A 103 -3.64 -17.77 10.61
N THR A 104 -3.15 -17.45 9.41
CA THR A 104 -1.72 -17.47 9.11
C THR A 104 -0.93 -16.62 10.11
N LYS A 105 -1.43 -15.44 10.43
CA LYS A 105 -0.87 -14.50 11.40
C LYS A 105 -0.78 -15.11 12.81
N ASP A 106 -1.89 -15.69 13.28
CA ASP A 106 -1.97 -16.29 14.63
C ASP A 106 -1.08 -17.53 14.76
N TYR A 107 -0.99 -18.33 13.70
CA TYR A 107 -0.05 -19.45 13.67
C TYR A 107 1.40 -18.99 13.83
N HIS A 108 1.83 -17.97 13.07
CA HIS A 108 3.19 -17.44 13.13
C HIS A 108 3.50 -16.78 14.48
N LYS A 109 2.50 -16.14 15.11
CA LYS A 109 2.67 -15.42 16.37
C LYS A 109 2.61 -16.32 17.60
N TYR A 110 1.73 -17.32 17.62
CA TYR A 110 1.43 -18.06 18.84
C TYR A 110 1.79 -19.54 18.79
N VAL A 111 1.72 -20.20 17.63
CA VAL A 111 1.98 -21.64 17.50
C VAL A 111 3.44 -21.91 17.15
N LYS A 112 3.93 -21.32 16.06
CA LYS A 112 5.28 -21.52 15.53
C LYS A 112 6.42 -21.22 16.53
N PRO A 113 6.33 -20.16 17.37
CA PRO A 113 7.36 -19.88 18.38
C PRO A 113 7.39 -20.87 19.54
N ASN A 114 6.38 -21.74 19.67
CA ASN A 114 6.29 -22.75 20.71
C ASN A 114 6.63 -24.14 20.15
N PRO A 115 7.89 -24.62 20.24
CA PRO A 115 8.31 -25.89 19.66
C PRO A 115 7.54 -27.11 20.23
N ALA A 116 7.06 -27.02 21.47
CA ALA A 116 6.30 -28.09 22.10
C ALA A 116 4.91 -28.29 21.48
N LEU A 117 4.32 -27.22 20.94
CA LEU A 117 3.06 -27.28 20.20
C LEU A 117 3.28 -27.52 18.73
N ASP A 118 4.20 -26.80 18.11
CA ASP A 118 4.45 -26.87 16.65
C ASP A 118 4.84 -28.28 16.23
N SER A 119 5.68 -28.97 17.02
CA SER A 119 6.09 -30.36 16.75
C SER A 119 4.98 -31.41 16.89
N GLN A 120 3.85 -31.06 17.51
CA GLN A 120 2.72 -31.98 17.72
C GLN A 120 1.65 -31.85 16.62
N PHE A 121 1.70 -30.80 15.82
CA PHE A 121 0.76 -30.56 14.73
C PHE A 121 1.41 -30.78 13.37
N GLU A 122 0.71 -31.47 12.50
CA GLU A 122 1.00 -31.43 11.07
C GLU A 122 0.31 -30.20 10.46
N LYS A 123 1.09 -29.31 9.85
CA LYS A 123 0.58 -28.07 9.28
C LYS A 123 -0.04 -28.34 7.90
N ILE A 124 -1.36 -28.09 7.80
CA ILE A 124 -2.08 -28.04 6.53
C ILE A 124 -2.38 -26.56 6.24
N HIS A 125 -1.85 -26.05 5.13
CA HIS A 125 -2.11 -24.68 4.69
C HIS A 125 -3.18 -24.69 3.59
N LEU A 126 -4.24 -23.91 3.80
CA LEU A 126 -5.30 -23.69 2.81
C LEU A 126 -4.98 -22.40 2.07
N GLU A 127 -4.63 -22.54 0.81
CA GLU A 127 -4.43 -21.40 -0.06
C GLU A 127 -5.78 -20.78 -0.49
N PRO A 128 -5.81 -19.48 -0.79
CA PRO A 128 -6.98 -18.84 -1.37
C PRO A 128 -7.42 -19.56 -2.66
N THR A 129 -8.72 -19.64 -2.90
CA THR A 129 -9.25 -20.23 -4.14
C THR A 129 -8.87 -19.38 -5.35
N SER A 130 -8.75 -20.02 -6.51
CA SER A 130 -8.59 -19.30 -7.78
C SER A 130 -9.85 -18.50 -8.12
N SER A 131 -9.74 -17.50 -9.01
CA SER A 131 -10.92 -16.74 -9.49
C SER A 131 -11.98 -17.64 -10.13
N ALA A 132 -11.55 -18.72 -10.82
CA ALA A 132 -12.46 -19.67 -11.44
C ALA A 132 -13.22 -20.51 -10.39
N ASP A 133 -12.50 -21.01 -9.37
CA ASP A 133 -13.11 -21.76 -8.27
C ASP A 133 -14.01 -20.86 -7.41
N THR A 134 -13.58 -19.61 -7.18
CA THR A 134 -14.40 -18.61 -6.48
C THR A 134 -15.71 -18.34 -7.21
N MET A 135 -15.68 -18.25 -8.54
CA MET A 135 -16.92 -18.11 -9.35
C MET A 135 -17.87 -19.28 -9.12
N SER A 136 -17.35 -20.51 -9.04
CA SER A 136 -18.18 -21.70 -8.78
C SER A 136 -18.83 -21.62 -7.40
N VAL A 137 -18.08 -21.18 -6.38
CA VAL A 137 -18.61 -20.97 -5.03
C VAL A 137 -19.69 -19.87 -5.01
N LEU A 138 -19.47 -18.74 -5.72
CA LEU A 138 -20.47 -17.67 -5.82
C LEU A 138 -21.76 -18.14 -6.52
N MET A 139 -21.65 -19.02 -7.51
CA MET A 139 -22.81 -19.61 -8.17
C MET A 139 -23.61 -20.54 -7.24
N GLU A 140 -22.95 -21.25 -6.32
CA GLU A 140 -23.64 -22.05 -5.31
C GLU A 140 -24.34 -21.16 -4.28
N GLU A 141 -23.65 -20.11 -3.80
CA GLU A 141 -24.18 -19.14 -2.83
C GLU A 141 -25.38 -18.35 -3.42
N TYR A 142 -25.32 -18.01 -4.70
CA TYR A 142 -26.38 -17.33 -5.42
C TYR A 142 -27.74 -18.03 -5.31
N PHE A 143 -27.81 -19.37 -5.43
CA PHE A 143 -29.07 -20.11 -5.31
C PHE A 143 -29.72 -19.90 -3.94
N GLY A 144 -28.94 -19.86 -2.88
CA GLY A 144 -29.45 -19.57 -1.53
C GLY A 144 -30.00 -18.15 -1.41
N ILE A 145 -29.34 -17.17 -2.01
CA ILE A 145 -29.78 -15.77 -2.03
C ILE A 145 -31.09 -15.62 -2.81
N GLU A 146 -31.18 -16.24 -3.99
CA GLU A 146 -32.40 -16.21 -4.81
C GLU A 146 -33.62 -16.78 -4.05
N GLU A 147 -33.42 -17.90 -3.37
CA GLU A 147 -34.50 -18.57 -2.62
C GLU A 147 -34.94 -17.75 -1.39
N HIS A 148 -34.00 -17.15 -0.64
CA HIS A 148 -34.30 -16.47 0.64
C HIS A 148 -34.65 -14.99 0.47
N ASN A 149 -33.97 -14.30 -0.45
CA ASN A 149 -34.09 -12.84 -0.60
C ASN A 149 -35.00 -12.46 -1.78
N HIS A 150 -35.40 -13.39 -2.64
CA HIS A 150 -36.16 -13.16 -3.88
C HIS A 150 -35.47 -12.15 -4.80
N MET A 151 -34.13 -12.15 -4.81
CA MET A 151 -33.30 -11.27 -5.62
C MET A 151 -32.47 -12.09 -6.61
N HIS A 152 -32.36 -11.57 -7.83
CA HIS A 152 -31.56 -12.22 -8.87
C HIS A 152 -30.20 -11.52 -9.02
N VAL A 153 -29.13 -12.29 -9.02
CA VAL A 153 -27.78 -11.76 -9.27
C VAL A 153 -27.39 -12.03 -10.72
N THR A 154 -27.06 -10.98 -11.45
CA THR A 154 -26.65 -11.12 -12.85
C THR A 154 -25.28 -11.78 -12.96
N TYR A 155 -25.05 -12.55 -14.02
CA TYR A 155 -23.72 -13.14 -14.28
C TYR A 155 -22.62 -12.08 -14.38
N LYS A 156 -22.94 -10.89 -14.91
CA LYS A 156 -22.00 -9.75 -14.94
C LYS A 156 -21.63 -9.27 -13.54
N ALA A 157 -22.59 -9.26 -12.61
CA ALA A 157 -22.32 -8.92 -11.22
C ALA A 157 -21.39 -9.95 -10.54
N LEU A 158 -21.65 -11.26 -10.71
CA LEU A 158 -20.78 -12.32 -10.18
C LEU A 158 -19.34 -12.21 -10.71
N ARG A 159 -19.20 -11.93 -12.00
CA ARG A 159 -17.90 -11.70 -12.63
C ARG A 159 -17.23 -10.45 -12.07
N ALA A 160 -17.96 -9.35 -11.94
CA ALA A 160 -17.45 -8.11 -11.36
C ALA A 160 -17.02 -8.31 -9.91
N ILE A 161 -17.74 -9.11 -9.11
CA ILE A 161 -17.37 -9.44 -7.73
C ILE A 161 -15.99 -10.11 -7.70
N THR A 162 -15.74 -11.12 -8.54
CA THR A 162 -14.44 -11.79 -8.55
C THR A 162 -13.31 -10.89 -9.01
N GLU A 163 -13.51 -10.11 -10.07
CA GLU A 163 -12.49 -9.22 -10.64
C GLU A 163 -12.20 -8.03 -9.72
N LEU A 164 -13.25 -7.39 -9.19
CA LEU A 164 -13.09 -6.19 -8.36
C LEU A 164 -12.63 -6.52 -6.93
N ALA A 165 -13.10 -7.64 -6.34
CA ALA A 165 -12.64 -8.06 -5.03
C ALA A 165 -11.15 -8.43 -5.04
N ASP A 166 -10.64 -9.06 -6.12
CA ASP A 166 -9.20 -9.34 -6.24
C ASP A 166 -8.38 -8.05 -6.26
N ARG A 167 -8.84 -7.08 -7.03
CA ARG A 167 -8.07 -5.87 -7.32
C ARG A 167 -8.20 -4.79 -6.25
N TYR A 168 -9.39 -4.64 -5.64
CA TYR A 168 -9.73 -3.48 -4.80
C TYR A 168 -9.95 -3.82 -3.34
N ILE A 169 -10.10 -5.09 -2.97
CA ILE A 169 -10.27 -5.52 -1.58
C ILE A 169 -9.02 -6.28 -1.12
N PRO A 170 -8.05 -5.60 -0.48
CA PRO A 170 -6.78 -6.21 -0.10
C PRO A 170 -6.92 -7.14 1.11
N LYS A 171 -7.89 -6.89 2.00
CA LYS A 171 -8.10 -7.68 3.22
C LYS A 171 -8.99 -8.88 2.95
N GLY A 172 -8.61 -10.03 3.49
CA GLY A 172 -9.32 -11.29 3.33
C GLY A 172 -8.90 -12.06 2.07
N ALA A 173 -9.15 -13.37 2.12
CA ALA A 173 -8.84 -14.30 1.06
C ALA A 173 -10.10 -14.70 0.27
N PHE A 174 -9.91 -15.20 -0.94
CA PHE A 174 -10.96 -15.90 -1.66
C PHE A 174 -11.20 -17.29 -1.04
N PRO A 175 -12.47 -17.76 -1.03
CA PRO A 175 -13.68 -17.13 -1.58
C PRO A 175 -14.35 -16.12 -0.63
N GLY A 176 -13.95 -16.01 0.64
CA GLY A 176 -14.64 -15.25 1.68
C GLY A 176 -14.92 -13.80 1.29
N LYS A 177 -13.88 -13.04 0.87
CA LYS A 177 -14.06 -11.63 0.48
C LYS A 177 -15.03 -11.43 -0.71
N ALA A 178 -15.18 -12.44 -1.58
CA ALA A 178 -16.12 -12.38 -2.68
C ALA A 178 -17.56 -12.67 -2.21
N ILE A 179 -17.73 -13.60 -1.28
CA ILE A 179 -19.02 -13.90 -0.65
C ILE A 179 -19.52 -12.69 0.13
N ASP A 180 -18.63 -12.06 0.94
CA ASP A 180 -18.98 -10.85 1.68
C ASP A 180 -19.44 -9.72 0.74
N LEU A 181 -18.69 -9.49 -0.36
CA LEU A 181 -19.06 -8.48 -1.35
C LEU A 181 -20.39 -8.81 -2.05
N LEU A 182 -20.67 -10.09 -2.31
CA LEU A 182 -21.95 -10.52 -2.86
C LEU A 182 -23.10 -10.17 -1.91
N HIS A 183 -22.99 -10.49 -0.63
CA HIS A 183 -24.01 -10.16 0.37
C HIS A 183 -24.19 -8.64 0.56
N GLU A 184 -23.11 -7.88 0.53
CA GLU A 184 -23.16 -6.42 0.57
C GLU A 184 -23.89 -5.84 -0.65
N ALA A 185 -23.58 -6.34 -1.87
CA ALA A 185 -24.23 -5.90 -3.10
C ALA A 185 -25.73 -6.26 -3.12
N VAL A 186 -26.10 -7.44 -2.60
CA VAL A 186 -27.51 -7.87 -2.44
C VAL A 186 -28.24 -6.92 -1.46
N SER A 187 -27.60 -6.62 -0.33
CA SER A 187 -28.18 -5.72 0.67
C SER A 187 -28.39 -4.31 0.09
N TYR A 188 -27.39 -3.81 -0.64
CA TYR A 188 -27.48 -2.50 -1.29
C TYR A 188 -28.61 -2.44 -2.34
N ALA A 189 -28.69 -3.39 -3.26
CA ALA A 189 -29.73 -3.44 -4.27
C ALA A 189 -31.13 -3.56 -3.63
N SER A 190 -31.25 -4.34 -2.54
CA SER A 190 -32.49 -4.47 -1.78
C SER A 190 -32.94 -3.15 -1.16
N GLU A 191 -32.02 -2.34 -0.62
CA GLU A 191 -32.31 -0.99 -0.10
C GLU A 191 -32.80 -0.04 -1.19
N GLN A 192 -32.28 -0.18 -2.43
CA GLN A 192 -32.74 0.57 -3.61
C GLN A 192 -34.09 0.06 -4.15
N ARG A 193 -34.63 -1.04 -3.60
CA ARG A 193 -35.83 -1.75 -4.06
C ARG A 193 -35.70 -2.35 -5.44
N ASP A 194 -34.48 -2.70 -5.83
CA ASP A 194 -34.21 -3.42 -7.05
C ASP A 194 -34.44 -4.92 -6.85
N THR A 195 -34.82 -5.63 -7.92
CA THR A 195 -34.97 -7.08 -7.93
C THR A 195 -33.74 -7.79 -8.50
N TYR A 196 -32.82 -7.03 -9.07
CA TYR A 196 -31.59 -7.53 -9.67
C TYR A 196 -30.38 -6.87 -9.07
N VAL A 197 -29.36 -7.66 -8.77
CA VAL A 197 -28.02 -7.18 -8.46
C VAL A 197 -27.23 -7.06 -9.76
N THR A 198 -26.78 -5.86 -10.08
CA THR A 198 -26.09 -5.52 -11.32
C THR A 198 -24.59 -5.34 -11.09
N GLU A 199 -23.83 -5.21 -12.17
CA GLU A 199 -22.42 -4.83 -12.10
C GLU A 199 -22.21 -3.45 -11.44
N ASP A 200 -23.14 -2.53 -11.66
CA ASP A 200 -23.05 -1.16 -11.10
C ASP A 200 -23.21 -1.18 -9.57
N ASP A 201 -24.09 -2.03 -9.03
CA ASP A 201 -24.25 -2.20 -7.58
C ASP A 201 -22.96 -2.72 -6.95
N VAL A 202 -22.32 -3.68 -7.60
CA VAL A 202 -21.02 -4.21 -7.15
C VAL A 202 -19.94 -3.11 -7.18
N ARG A 203 -19.91 -2.30 -8.23
CA ARG A 203 -18.97 -1.17 -8.35
C ARG A 203 -19.19 -0.14 -7.24
N GLN A 204 -20.45 0.16 -6.92
CA GLN A 204 -20.80 1.07 -5.80
C GLN A 204 -20.30 0.51 -4.46
N MET A 205 -20.53 -0.77 -4.18
CA MET A 205 -20.07 -1.39 -2.94
C MET A 205 -18.56 -1.41 -2.82
N VAL A 206 -17.86 -1.75 -3.90
CA VAL A 206 -16.40 -1.71 -3.90
C VAL A 206 -15.89 -0.27 -3.73
N SER A 207 -16.56 0.74 -4.32
CA SER A 207 -16.23 2.15 -4.16
C SER A 207 -16.31 2.60 -2.69
N LEU A 208 -17.39 2.23 -2.02
CA LEU A 208 -17.58 2.54 -0.60
C LEU A 208 -16.51 1.86 0.28
N ARG A 209 -16.20 0.61 0.00
CA ARG A 209 -15.24 -0.18 0.79
C ARG A 209 -13.78 0.22 0.55
N ALA A 210 -13.43 0.58 -0.69
CA ALA A 210 -12.10 1.04 -1.06
C ALA A 210 -11.86 2.54 -0.76
N HIS A 211 -12.89 3.27 -0.31
CA HIS A 211 -12.88 4.73 -0.18
C HIS A 211 -12.40 5.44 -1.45
N MET A 212 -12.88 4.96 -2.60
CA MET A 212 -12.46 5.40 -3.91
C MET A 212 -13.63 5.28 -4.89
N ASP A 213 -13.88 6.29 -5.70
CA ASP A 213 -14.92 6.17 -6.71
C ASP A 213 -14.47 5.22 -7.83
N ILE A 214 -15.12 4.05 -7.92
CA ILE A 214 -14.88 3.02 -8.94
C ILE A 214 -15.99 3.02 -10.01
N THR A 215 -17.08 3.74 -9.79
CA THR A 215 -18.26 3.73 -10.67
C THR A 215 -18.04 4.39 -12.03
N GLY A 216 -16.99 5.19 -12.19
CA GLY A 216 -16.58 5.81 -13.45
C GLY A 216 -15.12 5.58 -13.80
N VAL A 217 -14.46 4.59 -13.15
CA VAL A 217 -12.99 4.46 -13.13
C VAL A 217 -12.37 4.38 -14.51
N ASP A 218 -12.99 3.72 -15.47
CA ASP A 218 -12.40 3.61 -16.80
C ASP A 218 -12.47 4.93 -17.59
N GLU A 219 -13.54 5.71 -17.43
CA GLU A 219 -13.67 7.01 -18.10
C GLU A 219 -12.95 8.13 -17.33
N GLN A 220 -13.12 8.21 -16.02
CA GLN A 220 -12.45 9.23 -15.19
C GLN A 220 -10.93 9.00 -15.13
N LYS A 221 -10.45 7.75 -15.02
CA LYS A 221 -9.01 7.46 -15.11
C LYS A 221 -8.46 7.78 -16.48
N LYS A 222 -9.20 7.53 -17.54
CA LYS A 222 -8.79 7.95 -18.90
C LYS A 222 -8.68 9.47 -18.96
N ASP A 223 -9.66 10.19 -18.43
CA ASP A 223 -9.66 11.64 -18.43
C ASP A 223 -8.51 12.20 -17.59
N VAL A 224 -8.31 11.70 -16.37
CA VAL A 224 -7.15 12.05 -15.55
C VAL A 224 -5.84 11.78 -16.28
N LEU A 225 -5.67 10.62 -16.90
CA LEU A 225 -4.44 10.27 -17.63
C LEU A 225 -4.24 11.12 -18.90
N LEU A 226 -5.32 11.51 -19.56
CA LEU A 226 -5.23 12.39 -20.73
C LEU A 226 -4.72 13.78 -20.35
N HIS A 227 -5.16 14.32 -19.21
CA HIS A 227 -4.81 15.67 -18.74
C HIS A 227 -3.64 15.69 -17.74
N LEU A 228 -3.18 14.52 -17.26
CA LEU A 228 -2.14 14.40 -16.22
C LEU A 228 -0.87 15.20 -16.54
N GLU A 229 -0.43 15.15 -17.78
CA GLU A 229 0.77 15.87 -18.24
C GLU A 229 0.61 17.38 -18.09
N GLU A 230 -0.56 17.91 -18.45
CA GLU A 230 -0.86 19.35 -18.38
C GLU A 230 -0.98 19.81 -16.93
N GLU A 231 -1.67 19.04 -16.07
CA GLU A 231 -1.82 19.36 -14.65
C GLU A 231 -0.47 19.31 -13.92
N MET A 232 0.36 18.30 -14.18
CA MET A 232 1.70 18.24 -13.61
C MET A 232 2.58 19.42 -14.04
N LYS A 233 2.50 19.86 -15.30
CA LYS A 233 3.25 21.03 -15.81
C LYS A 233 2.86 22.35 -15.15
N LYS A 234 1.66 22.46 -14.58
CA LYS A 234 1.25 23.65 -13.80
C LYS A 234 2.00 23.75 -12.48
N SER A 235 2.31 22.61 -11.87
CA SER A 235 2.91 22.54 -10.52
C SER A 235 4.42 22.28 -10.54
N ILE A 236 4.97 21.80 -11.64
CA ILE A 236 6.39 21.40 -11.77
C ILE A 236 7.06 22.25 -12.85
N VAL A 237 8.18 22.85 -12.49
CA VAL A 237 8.95 23.73 -13.40
C VAL A 237 10.17 22.98 -13.94
N GLY A 238 10.44 23.12 -15.23
CA GLY A 238 11.70 22.72 -15.85
C GLY A 238 11.93 21.24 -16.10
N GLN A 239 11.00 20.35 -15.74
CA GLN A 239 11.16 18.89 -15.85
C GLN A 239 10.21 18.28 -16.88
N GLN A 240 9.98 18.95 -18.01
CA GLN A 240 8.97 18.55 -19.01
C GLN A 240 9.18 17.14 -19.52
N MET A 241 10.44 16.73 -19.72
CA MET A 241 10.78 15.40 -20.23
C MET A 241 10.51 14.30 -19.21
N ALA A 242 10.78 14.58 -17.93
CA ALA A 242 10.47 13.68 -16.84
C ALA A 242 8.95 13.47 -16.72
N ILE A 243 8.17 14.56 -16.77
CA ILE A 243 6.71 14.50 -16.74
C ILE A 243 6.17 13.68 -17.91
N ALA A 244 6.64 13.95 -19.15
CA ALA A 244 6.21 13.21 -20.34
C ALA A 244 6.55 11.71 -20.24
N ALA A 245 7.72 11.35 -19.72
CA ALA A 245 8.11 9.95 -19.55
C ALA A 245 7.20 9.23 -18.55
N ILE A 246 6.92 9.84 -17.39
CA ILE A 246 6.01 9.30 -16.37
C ILE A 246 4.61 9.11 -16.95
N THR A 247 4.04 10.15 -17.55
CA THR A 247 2.67 10.10 -18.05
C THR A 247 2.50 9.11 -19.20
N ASN A 248 3.49 8.98 -20.08
CA ASN A 248 3.47 7.98 -21.15
C ASN A 248 3.57 6.54 -20.59
N ALA A 249 4.38 6.32 -19.56
CA ALA A 249 4.47 5.01 -18.93
C ALA A 249 3.13 4.63 -18.25
N LEU A 250 2.50 5.57 -17.54
CA LEU A 250 1.19 5.35 -16.91
C LEU A 250 0.07 5.15 -17.95
N LYS A 251 0.09 5.85 -19.06
CA LYS A 251 -0.84 5.63 -20.19
C LYS A 251 -0.71 4.21 -20.75
N ARG A 252 0.53 3.72 -20.93
CA ARG A 252 0.77 2.33 -21.39
C ARG A 252 0.26 1.30 -20.40
N ALA A 253 0.54 1.52 -19.12
CA ALA A 253 0.08 0.63 -18.04
C ALA A 253 -1.45 0.55 -17.96
N SER A 254 -2.13 1.69 -18.14
CA SER A 254 -3.60 1.76 -18.09
C SER A 254 -4.29 1.15 -19.32
N ALA A 255 -3.60 1.05 -20.46
CA ALA A 255 -4.16 0.48 -21.69
C ALA A 255 -4.19 -1.07 -21.70
N ASP A 256 -4.02 -1.74 -20.56
CA ASP A 256 -3.98 -3.21 -20.39
C ASP A 256 -2.87 -3.92 -21.21
N ILE A 257 -1.87 -3.15 -21.66
CA ILE A 257 -0.70 -3.67 -22.40
C ILE A 257 0.38 -4.14 -21.41
N ALA A 258 0.31 -3.71 -20.14
CA ALA A 258 1.27 -4.04 -19.10
C ALA A 258 0.90 -5.30 -18.32
N ASN A 259 1.90 -5.89 -17.65
CA ASN A 259 1.71 -7.06 -16.80
C ASN A 259 0.87 -6.72 -15.56
N LYS A 260 -0.33 -7.31 -15.43
CA LYS A 260 -1.27 -7.11 -14.31
C LYS A 260 -0.74 -7.56 -12.94
N GLN A 261 0.39 -8.27 -12.90
CA GLN A 261 0.99 -8.77 -11.66
C GLN A 261 1.99 -7.80 -11.03
N LYS A 262 2.30 -6.67 -11.68
CA LYS A 262 3.25 -5.66 -11.20
C LYS A 262 2.54 -4.40 -10.68
N PRO A 263 3.24 -3.52 -9.95
CA PRO A 263 2.74 -2.17 -9.64
C PRO A 263 2.32 -1.40 -10.90
N ILE A 264 1.45 -0.39 -10.74
CA ILE A 264 0.94 0.43 -11.86
C ILE A 264 2.10 1.09 -12.64
N GLY A 265 3.15 1.51 -11.94
CA GLY A 265 4.33 2.09 -12.53
C GLY A 265 5.48 2.12 -11.53
N THR A 266 6.69 1.88 -12.03
CA THR A 266 7.90 1.81 -11.23
C THR A 266 8.97 2.69 -11.85
N PHE A 267 9.42 3.72 -11.11
CA PHE A 267 10.30 4.76 -11.65
C PHE A 267 11.52 4.99 -10.76
N LEU A 268 12.69 5.11 -11.39
CA LEU A 268 13.90 5.57 -10.72
C LEU A 268 14.20 7.01 -11.15
N PHE A 269 14.08 7.98 -10.24
CA PHE A 269 14.38 9.39 -10.48
C PHE A 269 15.82 9.69 -10.14
N VAL A 270 16.63 10.01 -11.14
CA VAL A 270 18.06 10.27 -10.98
C VAL A 270 18.37 11.72 -11.32
N GLY A 271 19.09 12.40 -10.44
CA GLY A 271 19.50 13.79 -10.69
C GLY A 271 20.00 14.51 -9.45
N PRO A 272 20.51 15.73 -9.58
CA PRO A 272 21.02 16.53 -8.46
C PRO A 272 19.95 16.78 -7.39
N THR A 273 20.39 17.18 -6.20
CA THR A 273 19.51 17.61 -5.12
C THR A 273 18.76 18.90 -5.49
N GLY A 274 17.52 19.05 -5.04
CA GLY A 274 16.76 20.30 -5.19
C GLY A 274 16.26 20.60 -6.61
N VAL A 275 16.15 19.60 -7.50
CA VAL A 275 15.63 19.75 -8.87
C VAL A 275 14.15 19.39 -9.02
N GLY A 276 13.50 18.98 -7.92
CA GLY A 276 12.05 18.71 -7.90
C GLY A 276 11.64 17.23 -7.92
N LYS A 277 12.54 16.25 -7.70
CA LYS A 277 12.21 14.81 -7.68
C LYS A 277 11.06 14.49 -6.73
N THR A 278 11.20 14.83 -5.45
CA THR A 278 10.18 14.60 -4.41
C THR A 278 8.91 15.41 -4.67
N GLN A 279 9.03 16.64 -5.22
CA GLN A 279 7.86 17.45 -5.60
C GLN A 279 7.07 16.80 -6.73
N THR A 280 7.75 16.20 -7.70
CA THR A 280 7.09 15.45 -8.79
C THR A 280 6.31 14.26 -8.26
N ALA A 281 6.88 13.49 -7.31
CA ALA A 281 6.18 12.39 -6.66
C ALA A 281 4.93 12.88 -5.91
N LYS A 282 5.05 13.96 -5.14
CA LYS A 282 3.92 14.57 -4.41
C LYS A 282 2.83 15.07 -5.34
N THR A 283 3.20 15.72 -6.44
CA THR A 283 2.23 16.19 -7.45
C THR A 283 1.56 15.01 -8.14
N LEU A 284 2.32 13.97 -8.51
CA LEU A 284 1.74 12.77 -9.10
C LEU A 284 0.76 12.07 -8.16
N ALA A 285 1.07 11.97 -6.87
CA ALA A 285 0.15 11.42 -5.89
C ALA A 285 -1.16 12.23 -5.84
N LYS A 286 -1.07 13.56 -5.84
CA LYS A 286 -2.23 14.44 -5.83
C LYS A 286 -3.09 14.28 -7.10
N GLU A 287 -2.47 14.36 -8.27
CA GLU A 287 -3.20 14.36 -9.54
C GLU A 287 -3.70 12.97 -9.95
N TYR A 288 -2.99 11.89 -9.61
CA TYR A 288 -3.35 10.53 -9.99
C TYR A 288 -4.24 9.83 -8.95
N PHE A 289 -3.96 10.00 -7.63
CA PHE A 289 -4.70 9.37 -6.53
C PHE A 289 -5.64 10.36 -5.81
N GLY A 290 -5.74 11.60 -6.25
CA GLY A 290 -6.65 12.62 -5.75
C GLY A 290 -6.18 13.36 -4.49
N SER A 291 -5.11 12.93 -3.81
CA SER A 291 -4.55 13.61 -2.64
C SER A 291 -3.05 13.40 -2.52
N ALA A 292 -2.33 14.43 -2.09
CA ALA A 292 -0.91 14.33 -1.74
C ALA A 292 -0.66 13.43 -0.51
N GLU A 293 -1.66 13.21 0.32
CA GLU A 293 -1.60 12.32 1.50
C GLU A 293 -1.59 10.83 1.11
N LYS A 294 -1.99 10.52 -0.12
CA LYS A 294 -1.85 9.18 -0.69
C LYS A 294 -0.40 8.82 -1.04
N MET A 295 0.57 9.59 -0.57
CA MET A 295 1.99 9.32 -0.72
C MET A 295 2.57 8.74 0.57
N ILE A 296 3.00 7.47 0.51
CA ILE A 296 3.77 6.79 1.55
C ILE A 296 5.25 7.13 1.30
N ARG A 297 5.85 7.91 2.19
CA ARG A 297 7.26 8.30 2.05
C ARG A 297 8.13 7.50 3.00
N MET A 298 9.21 6.96 2.46
CA MET A 298 10.28 6.27 3.20
C MET A 298 11.61 6.95 2.91
N ASP A 299 12.27 7.47 3.94
CA ASP A 299 13.64 7.99 3.84
C ASP A 299 14.61 6.82 4.00
N MET A 300 15.32 6.48 2.93
CA MET A 300 16.20 5.30 2.92
C MET A 300 17.44 5.45 3.81
N ASN A 301 17.74 6.64 4.30
CA ASN A 301 18.76 6.83 5.32
C ASN A 301 18.41 6.12 6.64
N GLU A 302 17.11 6.04 6.98
CA GLU A 302 16.63 5.34 8.18
C GLU A 302 16.77 3.81 8.07
N TYR A 303 16.88 3.31 6.84
CA TYR A 303 16.96 1.88 6.52
C TYR A 303 18.35 1.46 5.99
N SER A 304 19.40 2.07 6.53
CA SER A 304 20.79 1.84 6.13
C SER A 304 21.46 0.65 6.79
N ASN A 305 20.80 -0.01 7.74
CA ASN A 305 21.31 -1.16 8.50
C ASN A 305 20.53 -2.44 8.16
N GLU A 306 21.20 -3.59 8.34
CA GLU A 306 20.59 -4.90 8.08
C GLU A 306 19.35 -5.18 8.93
N ASP A 307 19.34 -4.76 10.18
CA ASP A 307 18.21 -4.91 11.12
C ASP A 307 16.98 -4.07 10.72
N SER A 308 17.12 -3.17 9.76
CA SER A 308 16.03 -2.31 9.28
C SER A 308 14.96 -3.08 8.49
N ILE A 309 15.21 -4.34 8.09
CA ILE A 309 14.22 -5.16 7.38
C ILE A 309 12.96 -5.30 8.22
N ASP A 310 13.11 -5.63 9.51
CA ASP A 310 11.97 -5.80 10.41
C ASP A 310 11.15 -4.52 10.57
N ALA A 311 11.77 -3.35 10.45
CA ALA A 311 11.05 -2.09 10.45
C ALA A 311 10.20 -1.91 9.16
N VAL A 312 10.66 -2.43 8.02
CA VAL A 312 9.97 -2.34 6.73
C VAL A 312 8.81 -3.33 6.64
N ILE A 313 9.08 -4.62 6.89
CA ILE A 313 8.13 -5.73 6.68
C ILE A 313 7.52 -6.27 7.98
N GLY A 314 8.00 -5.84 9.13
CA GLY A 314 7.58 -6.36 10.43
C GLY A 314 8.29 -7.64 10.84
N SER A 315 7.97 -8.06 12.05
CA SER A 315 8.39 -9.31 12.66
C SER A 315 7.16 -10.06 13.18
N ALA A 316 7.36 -11.21 13.82
CA ALA A 316 6.24 -11.95 14.41
C ALA A 316 5.42 -11.12 15.42
N ASP A 317 6.07 -10.18 16.10
CA ASP A 317 5.47 -9.37 17.17
C ASP A 317 5.04 -7.97 16.76
N HIS A 318 5.61 -7.44 15.66
CA HIS A 318 5.40 -6.06 15.22
C HIS A 318 5.08 -6.00 13.72
N GLU A 319 4.09 -5.17 13.38
CA GLU A 319 3.75 -4.88 11.98
C GLU A 319 4.84 -3.99 11.34
N GLY A 320 5.19 -4.27 10.09
CA GLY A 320 6.12 -3.44 9.33
C GLY A 320 5.48 -2.14 8.86
N TYR A 321 6.27 -1.08 8.79
CA TYR A 321 5.77 0.22 8.35
C TYR A 321 5.19 0.20 6.92
N LEU A 322 5.96 -0.36 5.97
CA LEU A 322 5.56 -0.38 4.56
C LEU A 322 4.33 -1.27 4.33
N THR A 323 4.36 -2.49 4.85
CA THR A 323 3.28 -3.46 4.64
C THR A 323 1.98 -2.97 5.24
N ARG A 324 2.01 -2.40 6.46
CA ARG A 324 0.85 -1.79 7.09
C ARG A 324 0.35 -0.57 6.31
N ALA A 325 1.23 0.36 5.92
CA ALA A 325 0.84 1.57 5.22
C ALA A 325 0.14 1.26 3.88
N VAL A 326 0.60 0.22 3.16
CA VAL A 326 -0.02 -0.23 1.91
C VAL A 326 -1.32 -0.99 2.15
N GLN A 327 -1.41 -1.81 3.21
CA GLN A 327 -2.67 -2.47 3.59
C GLN A 327 -3.75 -1.46 3.97
N ASP A 328 -3.38 -0.36 4.63
CA ASP A 328 -4.31 0.72 5.00
C ASP A 328 -4.64 1.64 3.80
N ASN A 329 -3.68 1.83 2.88
CA ASN A 329 -3.82 2.65 1.68
C ASN A 329 -3.32 1.90 0.43
N PRO A 330 -4.09 0.95 -0.11
CA PRO A 330 -3.64 0.12 -1.23
C PRO A 330 -3.49 0.90 -2.55
N PHE A 331 -4.17 2.05 -2.68
CA PHE A 331 -4.05 2.97 -3.80
C PHE A 331 -3.21 4.17 -3.38
N SER A 332 -1.90 4.04 -3.52
CA SER A 332 -0.96 5.04 -3.04
C SER A 332 0.29 5.11 -3.91
N LEU A 333 1.00 6.21 -3.76
CA LEU A 333 2.34 6.37 -4.31
C LEU A 333 3.35 6.09 -3.21
N ILE A 334 4.27 5.16 -3.44
CA ILE A 334 5.37 4.86 -2.53
C ILE A 334 6.60 5.60 -3.03
N LEU A 335 7.13 6.47 -2.20
CA LEU A 335 8.35 7.22 -2.45
C LEU A 335 9.49 6.68 -1.58
N LEU A 336 10.49 6.09 -2.24
CA LEU A 336 11.74 5.66 -1.62
C LEU A 336 12.79 6.77 -1.85
N ASP A 337 12.97 7.61 -0.84
CA ASP A 337 13.84 8.78 -0.97
C ASP A 337 15.29 8.40 -0.65
N GLU A 338 16.24 8.76 -1.54
CA GLU A 338 17.68 8.45 -1.45
C GLU A 338 17.99 6.93 -1.40
N ILE A 339 17.47 6.17 -2.37
CA ILE A 339 17.57 4.69 -2.41
C ILE A 339 19.00 4.17 -2.30
N GLU A 340 20.02 4.95 -2.73
CA GLU A 340 21.43 4.61 -2.61
C GLU A 340 21.96 4.51 -1.17
N LYS A 341 21.17 4.95 -0.19
CA LYS A 341 21.51 4.90 1.24
C LYS A 341 21.02 3.64 1.93
N ALA A 342 20.05 2.95 1.33
CA ALA A 342 19.48 1.76 1.91
C ALA A 342 20.47 0.59 1.98
N ASP A 343 20.29 -0.28 2.98
CA ASP A 343 20.99 -1.56 3.02
C ASP A 343 20.63 -2.45 1.82
N LYS A 344 21.57 -3.28 1.37
CA LYS A 344 21.36 -4.17 0.22
C LYS A 344 20.20 -5.14 0.40
N LYS A 345 19.95 -5.60 1.61
CA LYS A 345 18.84 -6.51 1.90
C LYS A 345 17.50 -5.80 1.76
N VAL A 346 17.42 -4.53 2.19
CA VAL A 346 16.24 -3.69 1.99
C VAL A 346 16.00 -3.42 0.49
N ILE A 347 17.07 -3.12 -0.26
CA ILE A 347 16.98 -2.97 -1.72
C ILE A 347 16.45 -4.26 -2.37
N ASN A 348 16.95 -5.44 -1.99
CA ASN A 348 16.49 -6.72 -2.54
C ASN A 348 15.01 -6.99 -2.27
N LEU A 349 14.51 -6.56 -1.11
CA LEU A 349 13.09 -6.64 -0.79
C LEU A 349 12.23 -5.82 -1.77
N PHE A 350 12.67 -4.60 -2.10
CA PHE A 350 11.99 -3.81 -3.12
C PHE A 350 12.07 -4.43 -4.51
N LEU A 351 13.17 -5.09 -4.86
CA LEU A 351 13.26 -5.82 -6.13
C LEU A 351 12.18 -6.90 -6.25
N GLN A 352 11.87 -7.61 -5.16
CA GLN A 352 10.78 -8.57 -5.15
C GLN A 352 9.43 -7.87 -5.40
N ILE A 353 9.15 -6.74 -4.75
CA ILE A 353 7.92 -5.98 -4.97
C ILE A 353 7.79 -5.51 -6.43
N LEU A 354 8.89 -5.02 -7.02
CA LEU A 354 8.90 -4.55 -8.41
C LEU A 354 8.61 -5.66 -9.43
N ASP A 355 8.94 -6.91 -9.10
CA ASP A 355 8.73 -8.05 -9.99
C ASP A 355 7.40 -8.75 -9.79
N GLU A 356 7.07 -9.05 -8.54
CA GLU A 356 5.96 -9.92 -8.16
C GLU A 356 4.70 -9.11 -7.77
N GLY A 357 4.84 -7.80 -7.54
CA GLY A 357 3.73 -6.93 -7.12
C GLY A 357 3.17 -7.27 -5.75
N HIS A 358 3.85 -8.10 -4.97
CA HIS A 358 3.45 -8.45 -3.60
C HIS A 358 4.64 -8.75 -2.71
N LEU A 359 4.39 -8.74 -1.42
CA LEU A 359 5.39 -9.07 -0.40
C LEU A 359 4.72 -9.85 0.74
N ILE A 360 5.43 -10.83 1.29
CA ILE A 360 5.02 -11.52 2.51
C ILE A 360 5.70 -10.83 3.68
N ASP A 361 4.92 -10.36 4.64
CA ASP A 361 5.43 -9.69 5.82
C ASP A 361 6.00 -10.66 6.87
N GLY A 362 6.58 -10.12 7.94
CA GLY A 362 7.15 -10.92 9.04
C GLY A 362 6.13 -11.76 9.80
N GLN A 363 4.83 -11.51 9.62
CA GLN A 363 3.72 -12.28 10.19
C GLN A 363 3.16 -13.33 9.22
N GLY A 364 3.75 -13.47 8.02
CA GLY A 364 3.31 -14.38 6.98
C GLY A 364 2.11 -13.91 6.17
N VAL A 365 1.72 -12.64 6.30
CA VAL A 365 0.60 -12.05 5.56
C VAL A 365 1.10 -11.49 4.23
N LYS A 366 0.37 -11.80 3.16
CA LYS A 366 0.66 -11.30 1.82
C LYS A 366 0.10 -9.88 1.65
N THR A 367 0.97 -8.91 1.38
CA THR A 367 0.61 -7.52 1.07
C THR A 367 0.70 -7.28 -0.44
N ASP A 368 -0.33 -6.68 -1.02
CA ASP A 368 -0.47 -6.45 -2.46
C ASP A 368 -0.06 -5.01 -2.83
N PHE A 369 0.86 -4.88 -3.78
CA PHE A 369 1.40 -3.62 -4.30
C PHE A 369 0.94 -3.31 -5.73
N ARG A 370 0.09 -4.14 -6.34
CA ARG A 370 -0.35 -4.00 -7.75
C ARG A 370 -1.10 -2.70 -8.04
N ASN A 371 -1.66 -2.07 -7.03
CA ASN A 371 -2.37 -0.80 -7.14
C ASN A 371 -1.53 0.42 -6.74
N THR A 372 -0.22 0.25 -6.54
CA THR A 372 0.68 1.33 -6.16
C THR A 372 1.50 1.83 -7.35
N ILE A 373 1.97 3.08 -7.24
CA ILE A 373 3.06 3.60 -8.07
C ILE A 373 4.29 3.69 -7.17
N ILE A 374 5.42 3.13 -7.59
CA ILE A 374 6.65 3.14 -6.82
C ILE A 374 7.67 4.07 -7.47
N ILE A 375 8.16 5.03 -6.73
CA ILE A 375 9.18 5.98 -7.16
C ILE A 375 10.36 5.87 -6.20
N ALA A 376 11.52 5.50 -6.72
CA ALA A 376 12.78 5.63 -6.01
C ALA A 376 13.50 6.90 -6.46
N THR A 377 13.99 7.72 -5.53
CA THR A 377 14.84 8.88 -5.87
C THR A 377 16.30 8.57 -5.59
N SER A 378 17.17 9.13 -6.41
CA SER A 378 18.61 9.00 -6.23
C SER A 378 19.34 10.28 -6.60
N ASN A 379 20.38 10.59 -5.82
CA ASN A 379 21.37 11.62 -6.15
C ASN A 379 22.62 11.04 -6.81
N ALA A 380 22.66 9.73 -7.06
CA ALA A 380 23.75 9.07 -7.76
C ALA A 380 23.93 9.68 -9.16
N GLY A 381 25.18 9.84 -9.60
CA GLY A 381 25.48 10.43 -10.89
C GLY A 381 25.31 11.95 -10.98
N ALA A 382 24.93 12.66 -9.89
CA ALA A 382 24.76 14.12 -9.92
C ALA A 382 25.99 14.87 -10.41
N LYS A 383 27.20 14.46 -10.00
CA LYS A 383 28.46 15.03 -10.49
C LYS A 383 28.64 14.81 -11.97
N PHE A 384 28.42 13.58 -12.46
CA PHE A 384 28.49 13.23 -13.86
C PHE A 384 27.52 14.07 -14.69
N ILE A 385 26.27 14.24 -14.23
CA ILE A 385 25.25 15.07 -14.92
C ILE A 385 25.76 16.49 -15.11
N VAL A 386 26.29 17.13 -14.05
CA VAL A 386 26.80 18.49 -14.11
C VAL A 386 28.03 18.61 -15.03
N GLU A 387 28.95 17.67 -15.00
CA GLU A 387 30.15 17.65 -15.85
C GLU A 387 29.81 17.39 -17.31
N PHE A 388 28.92 16.45 -17.58
CA PHE A 388 28.46 16.12 -18.93
C PHE A 388 27.78 17.31 -19.60
N LEU A 389 26.92 18.04 -18.86
CA LEU A 389 26.24 19.22 -19.37
C LEU A 389 27.20 20.41 -19.62
N LYS A 390 28.31 20.51 -18.89
CA LYS A 390 29.36 21.50 -19.17
C LYS A 390 30.12 21.18 -20.47
N ALA A 391 30.32 19.88 -20.74
CA ALA A 391 31.04 19.42 -21.93
C ALA A 391 30.17 19.43 -23.20
N HIS A 392 28.84 19.27 -23.05
CA HIS A 392 27.91 19.14 -24.15
C HIS A 392 26.76 20.14 -24.00
N SER A 393 26.76 21.22 -24.75
CA SER A 393 25.80 22.33 -24.59
C SER A 393 24.34 21.96 -24.90
N ASN A 394 24.07 20.89 -25.65
CA ASN A 394 22.72 20.39 -25.93
C ASN A 394 22.77 18.89 -26.28
N PRO A 395 22.97 17.99 -25.27
CA PRO A 395 23.11 16.58 -25.57
C PRO A 395 21.78 15.96 -26.02
N GLU A 396 21.86 15.03 -26.97
CA GLU A 396 20.72 14.20 -27.31
C GLU A 396 20.33 13.37 -26.07
N GLN A 397 19.05 13.40 -25.72
CA GLN A 397 18.55 12.82 -24.48
C GLN A 397 18.85 11.34 -24.30
N ASN A 398 18.63 10.55 -25.35
CA ASN A 398 18.85 9.11 -25.30
C ASN A 398 20.34 8.77 -25.10
N ALA A 399 21.22 9.52 -25.78
CA ALA A 399 22.65 9.38 -25.63
C ALA A 399 23.12 9.76 -24.22
N PHE A 400 22.55 10.84 -23.66
CA PHE A 400 22.85 11.27 -22.29
C PHE A 400 22.34 10.26 -21.26
N LYS A 401 21.10 9.79 -21.39
CA LYS A 401 20.54 8.76 -20.51
C LYS A 401 21.42 7.49 -20.52
N LYS A 402 21.81 7.03 -21.71
CA LYS A 402 22.70 5.87 -21.86
C LYS A 402 24.04 6.09 -21.16
N ALA A 403 24.69 7.25 -21.42
CA ALA A 403 25.97 7.57 -20.79
C ALA A 403 25.88 7.62 -19.25
N LEU A 404 24.79 8.15 -18.69
CA LEU A 404 24.57 8.14 -17.24
C LEU A 404 24.36 6.72 -16.70
N LEU A 405 23.55 5.89 -17.36
CA LEU A 405 23.34 4.51 -16.93
C LEU A 405 24.64 3.72 -16.97
N ASP A 406 25.45 3.90 -18.03
CA ASP A 406 26.78 3.28 -18.13
C ASP A 406 27.70 3.71 -16.99
N GLU A 407 27.67 4.99 -16.60
CA GLU A 407 28.44 5.52 -15.48
C GLU A 407 27.98 4.96 -14.13
N LEU A 408 26.65 4.89 -13.89
CA LEU A 408 26.10 4.30 -12.66
C LEU A 408 26.46 2.81 -12.51
N MET A 409 26.50 2.07 -13.60
CA MET A 409 26.95 0.67 -13.62
C MET A 409 28.46 0.55 -13.40
N LYS A 410 29.28 1.39 -14.07
CA LYS A 410 30.76 1.37 -13.92
C LYS A 410 31.21 1.69 -12.51
N THR A 411 30.53 2.64 -11.85
CA THR A 411 30.84 3.02 -10.46
C THR A 411 30.37 1.96 -9.45
N GLY A 412 29.65 0.93 -9.89
CA GLY A 412 29.09 -0.11 -9.03
C GLY A 412 27.95 0.39 -8.13
N MET A 413 27.41 1.57 -8.41
CA MET A 413 26.31 2.15 -7.63
C MET A 413 25.04 1.33 -7.80
N TYR A 414 24.73 0.95 -9.04
CA TYR A 414 23.58 0.08 -9.36
C TYR A 414 23.99 -1.03 -10.30
N SER A 415 23.46 -2.23 -10.06
CA SER A 415 23.62 -3.36 -11.00
C SER A 415 22.68 -3.19 -12.19
N PRO A 416 23.04 -3.77 -13.36
CA PRO A 416 22.12 -3.83 -14.51
C PRO A 416 20.78 -4.47 -14.13
N GLU A 417 20.79 -5.47 -13.27
CA GLU A 417 19.61 -6.16 -12.78
C GLU A 417 18.68 -5.18 -12.04
N PHE A 418 19.22 -4.37 -11.12
CA PHE A 418 18.44 -3.36 -10.40
C PHE A 418 17.79 -2.34 -11.34
N LEU A 419 18.56 -1.80 -12.29
CA LEU A 419 18.05 -0.78 -13.22
C LEU A 419 16.95 -1.33 -14.15
N ASN A 420 17.04 -2.60 -14.55
CA ASN A 420 16.07 -3.24 -15.43
C ASN A 420 14.74 -3.60 -14.74
N ARG A 421 14.63 -3.47 -13.42
CA ARG A 421 13.38 -3.71 -12.69
C ARG A 421 12.42 -2.51 -12.74
N PHE A 422 12.94 -1.33 -13.02
CA PHE A 422 12.12 -0.14 -13.19
C PHE A 422 11.56 -0.06 -14.62
N ASP A 423 10.33 0.40 -14.75
CA ASP A 423 9.70 0.66 -16.05
C ASP A 423 10.42 1.77 -16.81
N ASP A 424 10.96 2.74 -16.07
CA ASP A 424 11.81 3.78 -16.64
C ASP A 424 12.76 4.42 -15.60
N VAL A 425 13.97 4.76 -16.05
CA VAL A 425 14.92 5.61 -15.32
C VAL A 425 14.79 7.03 -15.84
N ILE A 426 14.35 7.94 -14.99
CA ILE A 426 13.96 9.30 -15.35
C ILE A 426 15.03 10.28 -14.88
N LEU A 427 15.57 11.04 -15.83
CA LEU A 427 16.59 12.04 -15.60
C LEU A 427 15.98 13.36 -15.19
N TYR A 428 16.51 13.91 -14.10
CA TYR A 428 16.22 15.26 -13.64
C TYR A 428 17.41 16.18 -13.90
N MET A 429 17.15 17.27 -14.62
CA MET A 429 18.16 18.23 -15.01
C MET A 429 18.28 19.36 -13.98
N PRO A 430 19.46 19.95 -13.79
CA PRO A 430 19.60 21.19 -13.03
C PRO A 430 18.69 22.27 -13.60
N LEU A 431 18.08 23.07 -12.72
CA LEU A 431 17.21 24.17 -13.14
C LEU A 431 18.05 25.33 -13.72
N THR A 432 17.56 25.91 -14.79
CA THR A 432 18.09 27.17 -15.33
C THR A 432 17.74 28.36 -14.44
N GLU A 433 18.41 29.49 -14.61
CA GLU A 433 18.09 30.70 -13.83
C GLU A 433 16.63 31.14 -14.02
N ARG A 434 16.10 31.07 -15.24
CA ARG A 434 14.69 31.39 -15.52
C ARG A 434 13.72 30.45 -14.79
N GLU A 435 14.03 29.18 -14.79
CA GLU A 435 13.24 28.18 -14.07
C GLU A 435 13.32 28.37 -12.56
N THR A 436 14.49 28.71 -12.05
CA THR A 436 14.68 29.02 -10.62
C THR A 436 13.84 30.23 -10.18
N ILE A 437 13.81 31.31 -10.98
CA ILE A 437 12.95 32.48 -10.73
C ILE A 437 11.48 32.07 -10.76
N ARG A 438 11.08 31.22 -11.73
CA ARG A 438 9.70 30.74 -11.78
C ARG A 438 9.31 29.90 -10.57
N VAL A 439 10.20 29.04 -10.05
CA VAL A 439 9.97 28.28 -8.81
C VAL A 439 9.80 29.25 -7.62
N ALA A 440 10.67 30.24 -7.49
CA ALA A 440 10.55 31.26 -6.45
C ALA A 440 9.21 32.02 -6.55
N SER A 441 8.82 32.44 -7.74
CA SER A 441 7.54 33.12 -7.99
C SER A 441 6.34 32.27 -7.58
N MET A 442 6.35 30.97 -7.89
CA MET A 442 5.27 30.05 -7.51
C MET A 442 5.19 29.87 -5.98
N MET A 443 6.33 29.70 -5.33
CA MET A 443 6.40 29.56 -3.85
C MET A 443 5.96 30.85 -3.15
N ILE A 444 6.40 32.01 -3.62
CA ILE A 444 6.00 33.33 -3.11
C ILE A 444 4.50 33.53 -3.33
N GLY A 445 3.97 33.20 -4.50
CA GLY A 445 2.55 33.29 -4.81
C GLY A 445 1.67 32.46 -3.87
N SER A 446 2.12 31.27 -3.50
CA SER A 446 1.41 30.43 -2.52
C SER A 446 1.36 31.07 -1.13
N ILE A 447 2.46 31.68 -0.70
CA ILE A 447 2.53 32.39 0.60
C ILE A 447 1.65 33.63 0.60
N ILE A 448 1.70 34.42 -0.48
CA ILE A 448 0.86 35.62 -0.62
C ILE A 448 -0.63 35.22 -0.57
N HIS A 449 -1.01 34.17 -1.26
CA HIS A 449 -2.39 33.68 -1.22
C HIS A 449 -2.80 33.21 0.19
N GLU A 450 -1.91 32.52 0.91
CA GLU A 450 -2.15 32.12 2.29
C GLU A 450 -2.34 33.34 3.23
N LEU A 451 -1.54 34.39 3.07
CA LEU A 451 -1.66 35.64 3.81
C LEU A 451 -2.98 36.37 3.48
N GLU A 452 -3.37 36.37 2.22
CA GLU A 452 -4.63 36.97 1.78
C GLU A 452 -5.85 36.25 2.39
N VAL A 453 -5.87 34.93 2.33
CA VAL A 453 -6.96 34.10 2.88
C VAL A 453 -6.99 34.19 4.43
N SER A 454 -5.86 34.05 5.10
CA SER A 454 -5.79 33.96 6.55
C SER A 454 -5.89 35.32 7.26
N LYS A 455 -5.26 36.36 6.70
CA LYS A 455 -5.15 37.70 7.30
C LYS A 455 -5.94 38.77 6.54
N GLY A 456 -6.34 38.51 5.30
CA GLY A 456 -6.97 39.49 4.43
C GLY A 456 -6.02 40.60 3.96
N ILE A 457 -4.74 40.31 3.85
CA ILE A 457 -3.68 41.24 3.46
C ILE A 457 -3.21 40.88 2.05
N ALA A 458 -3.25 41.84 1.14
CA ALA A 458 -2.70 41.67 -0.18
C ALA A 458 -1.22 42.08 -0.21
N VAL A 459 -0.35 41.23 -0.76
CA VAL A 459 1.07 41.53 -0.91
C VAL A 459 1.40 41.63 -2.41
N GLN A 460 2.01 42.72 -2.82
CA GLN A 460 2.50 42.93 -4.17
C GLN A 460 4.03 43.01 -4.14
N ILE A 461 4.69 42.09 -4.82
CA ILE A 461 6.16 42.03 -4.88
C ILE A 461 6.64 42.29 -6.31
N THR A 462 7.71 43.07 -6.47
CA THR A 462 8.28 43.36 -7.79
C THR A 462 9.04 42.16 -8.35
N GLU A 463 9.10 42.05 -9.68
CA GLU A 463 9.84 40.97 -10.37
C GLU A 463 11.33 40.96 -10.00
N ASP A 464 11.94 42.13 -9.83
CA ASP A 464 13.34 42.26 -9.41
C ASP A 464 13.58 41.71 -7.99
N ALA A 465 12.63 41.91 -7.08
CA ALA A 465 12.69 41.35 -5.74
C ALA A 465 12.55 39.81 -5.76
N VAL A 466 11.63 39.29 -6.57
CA VAL A 466 11.50 37.83 -6.77
C VAL A 466 12.79 37.24 -7.34
N ALA A 467 13.40 37.88 -8.34
CA ALA A 467 14.65 37.44 -8.93
C ALA A 467 15.83 37.50 -7.93
N ALA A 468 15.87 38.49 -7.04
CA ALA A 468 16.88 38.59 -6.01
C ALA A 468 16.74 37.48 -4.95
N ILE A 469 15.51 37.21 -4.49
CA ILE A 469 15.20 36.06 -3.60
C ILE A 469 15.61 34.73 -4.27
N ALA A 470 15.26 34.57 -5.56
CA ALA A 470 15.59 33.38 -6.33
C ALA A 470 17.09 33.11 -6.38
N ARG A 471 17.91 34.17 -6.61
CA ARG A 471 19.37 34.05 -6.61
C ARG A 471 19.93 33.70 -5.22
N LYS A 472 19.35 34.25 -4.16
CA LYS A 472 19.74 33.95 -2.78
C LYS A 472 19.38 32.51 -2.38
N GLY A 473 18.23 32.01 -2.83
CA GLY A 473 17.73 30.67 -2.50
C GLY A 473 18.24 29.54 -3.41
N TYR A 474 19.06 29.85 -4.43
CA TYR A 474 19.63 28.87 -5.34
C TYR A 474 21.11 28.66 -5.08
N SER A 475 21.54 27.42 -4.99
CA SER A 475 22.96 27.07 -5.03
C SER A 475 23.21 25.95 -6.06
N LYS A 476 24.44 25.91 -6.60
CA LYS A 476 24.80 24.84 -7.55
C LYS A 476 24.82 23.45 -6.92
N GLU A 477 24.99 23.37 -5.63
CA GLU A 477 25.11 22.11 -4.87
C GLU A 477 23.75 21.61 -4.39
N PHE A 478 22.88 22.51 -3.90
CA PHE A 478 21.60 22.16 -3.28
C PHE A 478 20.38 22.56 -4.11
N GLY A 479 20.57 23.12 -5.32
CA GLY A 479 19.49 23.54 -6.20
C GLY A 479 18.59 24.58 -5.52
N VAL A 480 17.28 24.38 -5.58
CA VAL A 480 16.26 25.23 -4.94
C VAL A 480 15.84 24.74 -3.55
N ARG A 481 16.59 23.84 -2.91
CA ARG A 481 16.22 23.30 -1.59
C ARG A 481 16.17 24.39 -0.52
N GLU A 482 17.05 25.39 -0.61
CA GLU A 482 17.10 26.51 0.32
C GLU A 482 16.15 27.67 -0.02
N MET A 483 15.40 27.55 -1.14
CA MET A 483 14.48 28.60 -1.60
C MET A 483 13.43 28.96 -0.55
N ARG A 484 12.85 27.96 0.11
CA ARG A 484 11.86 28.20 1.17
C ARG A 484 12.45 29.03 2.30
N ARG A 485 13.68 28.69 2.72
CA ARG A 485 14.37 29.44 3.77
C ARG A 485 14.70 30.86 3.32
N ALA A 486 15.17 31.02 2.07
CA ALA A 486 15.44 32.37 1.55
C ALA A 486 14.17 33.24 1.50
N ILE A 487 13.03 32.66 1.16
CA ILE A 487 11.73 33.37 1.18
C ILE A 487 11.33 33.72 2.62
N THR A 488 11.45 32.79 3.56
CA THR A 488 11.14 33.03 4.98
C THR A 488 12.04 34.13 5.57
N ASP A 489 13.36 34.02 5.37
CA ASP A 489 14.33 34.96 5.91
C ASP A 489 14.26 36.37 5.28
N THR A 490 13.57 36.54 4.16
CA THR A 490 13.40 37.82 3.48
C THR A 490 11.96 38.30 3.49
N LEU A 491 11.10 37.64 2.71
CA LEU A 491 9.72 38.09 2.48
C LEU A 491 8.86 37.95 3.74
N GLU A 492 8.83 36.75 4.37
CA GLU A 492 7.96 36.52 5.52
C GLU A 492 8.40 37.37 6.72
N THR A 493 9.71 37.52 6.94
CA THR A 493 10.26 38.39 8.00
C THR A 493 9.88 39.84 7.75
N TYR A 494 10.04 40.35 6.52
CA TYR A 494 9.65 41.72 6.19
C TYR A 494 8.15 41.98 6.41
N VAL A 495 7.31 41.07 5.94
CA VAL A 495 5.85 41.17 6.13
C VAL A 495 5.48 41.14 7.62
N ALA A 496 6.13 40.29 8.42
CA ALA A 496 5.90 40.20 9.86
C ALA A 496 6.31 41.51 10.57
N ASP A 497 7.50 42.07 10.27
CA ASP A 497 7.97 43.32 10.82
C ASP A 497 7.07 44.50 10.44
N PHE A 498 6.64 44.54 9.17
CA PHE A 498 5.68 45.55 8.68
C PHE A 498 4.36 45.49 9.45
N MET A 499 3.82 44.28 9.68
CA MET A 499 2.60 44.08 10.44
C MET A 499 2.72 44.46 11.92
N LEU A 500 3.89 44.29 12.51
CA LEU A 500 4.15 44.69 13.93
C LEU A 500 4.32 46.20 14.10
N GLN A 501 4.88 46.86 13.07
CA GLN A 501 5.13 48.32 13.12
C GLN A 501 3.93 49.17 12.70
N HIS A 502 2.99 48.59 11.95
CA HIS A 502 1.85 49.32 11.41
C HIS A 502 0.54 48.62 11.83
N ASP A 503 -0.53 49.41 12.06
CA ASP A 503 -1.88 48.87 12.33
C ASP A 503 -2.49 48.35 11.05
N VAL A 504 -2.09 47.14 10.65
CA VAL A 504 -2.50 46.51 9.38
C VAL A 504 -3.93 45.97 9.51
N LYS A 505 -4.87 46.53 8.73
CA LYS A 505 -6.27 46.12 8.68
C LYS A 505 -6.52 45.21 7.48
N ARG A 506 -7.62 44.45 7.54
CA ARG A 506 -8.06 43.66 6.37
C ARG A 506 -8.25 44.60 5.16
N GLY A 507 -7.70 44.19 4.01
CA GLY A 507 -7.69 44.99 2.79
C GLY A 507 -6.44 45.86 2.61
N THR A 508 -5.49 45.86 3.54
CA THR A 508 -4.20 46.55 3.38
C THR A 508 -3.41 45.89 2.24
N ILE A 509 -2.80 46.72 1.39
CA ILE A 509 -1.88 46.28 0.33
C ILE A 509 -0.46 46.63 0.75
N ILE A 510 0.40 45.63 0.86
CA ILE A 510 1.84 45.80 1.16
C ILE A 510 2.59 45.68 -0.17
N GLN A 511 3.26 46.76 -0.57
CA GLN A 511 4.13 46.76 -1.76
C GLN A 511 5.56 46.49 -1.29
N ILE A 512 6.24 45.54 -1.96
CA ILE A 512 7.56 45.09 -1.61
C ILE A 512 8.49 45.18 -2.83
N THR A 513 9.54 45.96 -2.68
CA THR A 513 10.61 46.13 -3.67
C THR A 513 11.87 45.37 -3.23
N LYS A 514 12.83 45.27 -4.12
CA LYS A 514 14.14 44.68 -3.77
C LYS A 514 14.86 45.42 -2.63
N GLU A 515 14.72 46.75 -2.60
CA GLU A 515 15.36 47.61 -1.60
C GLU A 515 14.78 47.37 -0.20
N ASP A 516 13.47 47.14 -0.11
CA ASP A 516 12.77 46.81 1.15
C ASP A 516 13.28 45.51 1.77
N LEU A 517 13.68 44.56 0.96
CA LEU A 517 14.22 43.27 1.39
C LEU A 517 15.74 43.30 1.65
N GLN A 518 16.39 44.41 1.46
CA GLN A 518 17.86 44.59 1.61
C GLN A 518 18.67 43.55 0.80
N LEU A 519 18.23 43.22 -0.45
CA LEU A 519 18.79 42.20 -1.32
C LEU A 519 19.63 42.80 -2.46
#